data_6f861c659d60b66897106bdf9daaa976
#
_entry.id   6f861c659d60b66897106bdf9daaa976
#
_cell.length_a   1.000
_cell.length_b   1.000
_cell.length_c   1.000
_cell.angle_alpha   90.00
_cell.angle_beta   90.00
_cell.angle_gamma   90.00
#
_symmetry.space_group_name_H-M   'P 1'
#
loop_
_entity.id
_entity.type
_entity.pdbx_description
1 polymer ?
#
loop_
_entity_poly.entity_id
_entity_poly.type
_entity_poly.pdbx_seq_one_letter_code
_entity_poly.pdbx_strand_id
1 'polypeptide(L)'
;MELLDKLAILADAAKYDAACTSSGVRRGSRPGMIGNTSSSLAGCCHSFSADGRCITLLKVLMTNRCVYDCKYCVNRRSHDTRRAAFTPRELAELTIGFYRRNYIEGLFLSSGVLRSPDYTTEQMIECLRLLRQEYRFNGYIHAKAIPGTSPELVQQLGLLADRLSVNIELPSQEGLQTLAPDKNKQAILRPMALIRDRTAQSKAELVQYKHAPVFAPAGQSTQLIVGATRDTDRHILHLTESLYQKYRLKRVFYSAYVPVVENALLPSLDTKPPLLREHRLYQADWLLRFYGFKAQELLDEAHPDFNPLLDPKCHWALCHLEQFPVEIRKADLETLLRVPGIGPVSARRIVSARRQTPLRLEDLPKLGVVLKRAQFFVTCGGRMRPGLHFSAATLSRQLEAMERGQLPPQECRQLSLFDAG
;
A
#
# COMPACT_ATOMS: atom_id res chain seq x y z
N MET A 1 -10.79 30.99 -10.38
CA MET A 1 -11.23 29.86 -9.55
C MET A 1 -10.65 30.07 -8.18
N GLU A 2 -11.49 30.09 -7.19
CA GLU A 2 -11.11 30.28 -5.80
C GLU A 2 -10.22 29.12 -5.31
N LEU A 3 -9.38 29.37 -4.30
CA LEU A 3 -8.42 28.37 -3.79
C LEU A 3 -9.11 27.12 -3.24
N LEU A 4 -10.24 27.27 -2.58
CA LEU A 4 -11.04 26.17 -2.04
C LEU A 4 -11.68 25.32 -3.14
N ASP A 5 -12.12 25.93 -4.25
CA ASP A 5 -12.62 25.18 -5.41
C ASP A 5 -11.52 24.32 -6.06
N LYS A 6 -10.31 24.90 -6.19
CA LYS A 6 -9.14 24.12 -6.66
C LYS A 6 -8.86 22.94 -5.73
N LEU A 7 -8.89 23.17 -4.41
CA LEU A 7 -8.68 22.12 -3.42
C LEU A 7 -9.70 20.99 -3.57
N ALA A 8 -10.99 21.31 -3.68
CA ALA A 8 -12.04 20.31 -3.84
C ALA A 8 -11.80 19.43 -5.08
N ILE A 9 -11.47 20.02 -6.22
CA ILE A 9 -11.20 19.30 -7.47
C ILE A 9 -9.94 18.44 -7.35
N LEU A 10 -8.84 19.00 -6.83
CA LEU A 10 -7.53 18.34 -6.85
C LEU A 10 -7.34 17.32 -5.73
N ALA A 11 -8.06 17.47 -4.62
CA ALA A 11 -8.13 16.46 -3.59
C ALA A 11 -9.01 15.27 -4.00
N ASP A 12 -10.17 15.52 -4.62
CA ASP A 12 -11.00 14.46 -5.17
C ASP A 12 -10.25 13.67 -6.26
N ALA A 13 -9.56 14.34 -7.16
CA ALA A 13 -8.73 13.72 -8.18
C ALA A 13 -7.61 12.84 -7.59
N ALA A 14 -7.13 13.13 -6.38
CA ALA A 14 -6.10 12.37 -5.70
C ALA A 14 -6.61 11.09 -4.98
N LYS A 15 -7.92 10.86 -4.89
CA LYS A 15 -8.51 9.73 -4.12
C LYS A 15 -8.06 8.34 -4.62
N TYR A 16 -7.74 8.23 -5.90
CA TYR A 16 -7.27 6.97 -6.51
C TYR A 16 -5.80 6.64 -6.25
N ASP A 17 -5.04 7.57 -5.67
CA ASP A 17 -3.67 7.31 -5.25
C ASP A 17 -3.66 6.52 -3.94
N ALA A 18 -3.22 5.28 -3.94
CA ALA A 18 -3.09 4.50 -2.72
C ALA A 18 -1.88 4.98 -1.91
N ALA A 19 -2.14 5.71 -0.85
CA ALA A 19 -1.11 6.13 0.10
C ALA A 19 -1.50 5.81 1.55
N CYS A 20 -2.71 5.29 1.76
CA CYS A 20 -3.29 5.17 3.08
C CYS A 20 -4.05 3.89 3.26
N THR A 21 -3.72 3.18 4.33
CA THR A 21 -4.66 2.26 4.96
C THR A 21 -5.64 3.12 5.74
N SER A 22 -6.87 3.28 5.25
CA SER A 22 -7.93 3.91 6.04
C SER A 22 -8.16 3.09 7.30
N SER A 23 -8.34 3.75 8.44
CA SER A 23 -8.63 3.08 9.71
C SER A 23 -9.99 2.37 9.74
N GLY A 24 -10.81 2.49 8.68
CA GLY A 24 -12.13 1.87 8.56
C GLY A 24 -13.19 2.38 9.54
N VAL A 25 -12.87 3.34 10.40
CA VAL A 25 -13.80 3.88 11.40
C VAL A 25 -14.38 5.19 10.92
N ARG A 26 -15.69 5.20 10.64
CA ARG A 26 -16.47 6.42 10.39
C ARG A 26 -17.13 6.87 11.69
N ARG A 27 -16.78 8.07 12.15
CA ARG A 27 -17.55 8.79 13.16
C ARG A 27 -17.98 10.12 12.55
N GLY A 28 -19.25 10.20 12.16
CA GLY A 28 -19.87 11.46 11.74
C GLY A 28 -20.03 12.43 12.92
N SER A 29 -19.99 13.73 12.66
CA SER A 29 -20.34 14.76 13.64
C SER A 29 -21.82 14.61 14.00
N ARG A 30 -22.13 14.57 15.30
CA ARG A 30 -23.51 14.64 15.80
C ARG A 30 -23.68 15.93 16.62
N PRO A 31 -24.82 16.63 16.50
CA PRO A 31 -25.07 17.80 17.32
C PRO A 31 -24.90 17.49 18.82
N GLY A 32 -24.14 18.31 19.53
CA GLY A 32 -23.88 18.14 20.95
C GLY A 32 -22.75 17.20 21.33
N MET A 33 -22.01 16.59 20.36
CA MET A 33 -20.83 15.78 20.65
C MET A 33 -19.55 16.45 20.18
N ILE A 34 -18.55 16.51 21.06
CA ILE A 34 -17.19 16.95 20.71
C ILE A 34 -16.48 15.75 20.06
N GLY A 35 -16.24 15.82 18.76
CA GLY A 35 -15.53 14.82 17.98
C GLY A 35 -14.53 15.47 17.04
N ASN A 36 -13.41 14.78 16.77
CA ASN A 36 -12.43 15.28 15.81
C ASN A 36 -13.01 15.13 14.39
N THR A 37 -13.44 16.23 13.79
CA THR A 37 -13.98 16.31 12.42
C THR A 37 -12.89 16.29 11.34
N SER A 38 -11.62 16.10 11.72
CA SER A 38 -10.48 16.14 10.79
C SER A 38 -10.52 15.06 9.70
N SER A 39 -11.26 13.97 9.91
CA SER A 39 -11.48 12.94 8.88
C SER A 39 -12.45 13.35 7.77
N SER A 40 -13.17 14.47 7.94
CA SER A 40 -14.14 14.99 6.96
C SER A 40 -13.59 16.12 6.08
N LEU A 41 -12.35 16.57 6.33
CA LEU A 41 -11.72 17.54 5.45
C LEU A 41 -11.28 16.87 4.14
N ALA A 42 -11.74 17.43 3.02
CA ALA A 42 -11.36 17.00 1.69
C ALA A 42 -9.83 16.90 1.57
N GLY A 43 -9.35 15.77 1.09
CA GLY A 43 -7.93 15.56 0.80
C GLY A 43 -7.04 15.16 1.97
N CYS A 44 -7.57 14.89 3.16
CA CYS A 44 -6.74 14.34 4.24
C CYS A 44 -6.66 12.81 4.17
N CYS A 45 -5.44 12.30 4.26
CA CYS A 45 -5.17 10.87 4.33
C CYS A 45 -4.28 10.54 5.54
N HIS A 46 -4.28 9.27 5.94
CA HIS A 46 -3.46 8.79 7.04
C HIS A 46 -2.28 7.95 6.54
N SER A 47 -1.11 8.15 7.10
CA SER A 47 0.08 7.34 6.88
C SER A 47 0.66 6.94 8.23
N PHE A 48 1.53 5.93 8.26
CA PHE A 48 2.23 5.53 9.47
C PHE A 48 3.69 5.97 9.41
N SER A 49 4.13 6.66 10.47
CA SER A 49 5.54 6.99 10.67
C SER A 49 6.35 5.73 11.05
N ALA A 50 7.67 5.85 11.09
CA ALA A 50 8.55 4.72 11.41
C ALA A 50 8.35 4.16 12.84
N ASP A 51 7.87 4.98 13.75
CA ASP A 51 7.53 4.63 15.14
C ASP A 51 6.09 4.08 15.31
N GLY A 52 5.37 3.88 14.20
CA GLY A 52 4.01 3.32 14.19
C GLY A 52 2.90 4.33 14.47
N ARG A 53 3.19 5.63 14.67
CA ARG A 53 2.15 6.65 14.81
C ARG A 53 1.43 6.89 13.50
N CYS A 54 0.12 7.09 13.58
CA CYS A 54 -0.70 7.51 12.46
C CYS A 54 -0.54 9.02 12.27
N ILE A 55 -0.08 9.44 11.09
CA ILE A 55 0.08 10.84 10.70
C ILE A 55 -0.95 11.22 9.64
N THR A 56 -1.51 12.40 9.77
CA THR A 56 -2.49 12.94 8.82
C THR A 56 -1.77 13.78 7.76
N LEU A 57 -2.00 13.46 6.49
CA LEU A 57 -1.38 14.15 5.35
C LEU A 57 -2.43 14.87 4.52
N LEU A 58 -2.12 16.07 4.05
CA LEU A 58 -2.83 16.67 2.92
C LEU A 58 -2.44 15.89 1.66
N LYS A 59 -3.38 15.18 1.07
CA LYS A 59 -3.20 14.41 -0.15
C LYS A 59 -3.85 15.15 -1.31
N VAL A 60 -3.06 15.61 -2.25
CA VAL A 60 -3.53 16.50 -3.31
C VAL A 60 -2.69 16.34 -4.57
N LEU A 61 -3.33 16.62 -5.73
CA LEU A 61 -2.62 16.81 -6.99
C LEU A 61 -2.17 18.28 -7.12
N MET A 62 -0.96 18.53 -7.63
CA MET A 62 -0.57 19.85 -8.10
C MET A 62 -1.48 20.31 -9.24
N THR A 63 -1.80 19.40 -10.16
CA THR A 63 -2.79 19.61 -11.22
C THR A 63 -3.40 18.29 -11.66
N ASN A 64 -4.67 18.32 -12.06
CA ASN A 64 -5.32 17.21 -12.76
C ASN A 64 -5.35 17.39 -14.30
N ARG A 65 -4.74 18.44 -14.83
CA ARG A 65 -4.44 18.56 -16.26
C ARG A 65 -3.32 17.57 -16.59
N CYS A 66 -3.52 16.75 -17.60
CA CYS A 66 -2.54 15.72 -17.97
C CYS A 66 -2.43 15.62 -19.49
N VAL A 67 -1.20 15.52 -19.98
CA VAL A 67 -0.93 15.28 -21.41
C VAL A 67 -1.01 13.80 -21.77
N TYR A 68 -1.03 12.90 -20.77
CA TYR A 68 -1.15 11.46 -20.97
C TYR A 68 -2.60 11.01 -21.10
N ASP A 69 -2.80 9.91 -21.81
CA ASP A 69 -4.13 9.33 -22.04
C ASP A 69 -4.27 7.90 -21.48
N CYS A 70 -3.85 7.69 -20.22
CA CYS A 70 -3.99 6.42 -19.54
C CYS A 70 -5.48 6.03 -19.43
N LYS A 71 -5.87 4.90 -20.05
CA LYS A 71 -7.28 4.49 -20.22
C LYS A 71 -8.04 4.32 -18.89
N TYR A 72 -7.36 3.95 -17.83
CA TYR A 72 -7.92 3.77 -16.48
C TYR A 72 -8.08 5.08 -15.68
N CYS A 73 -7.57 6.21 -16.16
CA CYS A 73 -7.47 7.44 -15.38
C CYS A 73 -8.58 8.43 -15.70
N VAL A 74 -9.29 8.93 -14.71
CA VAL A 74 -10.29 10.00 -14.86
C VAL A 74 -9.67 11.33 -15.31
N ASN A 75 -8.38 11.53 -15.02
CA ASN A 75 -7.65 12.75 -15.38
C ASN A 75 -6.92 12.65 -16.73
N ARG A 76 -7.18 11.63 -17.53
CA ARG A 76 -6.58 11.47 -18.85
C ARG A 76 -6.96 12.63 -19.77
N ARG A 77 -6.12 12.92 -20.76
CA ARG A 77 -6.30 14.04 -21.70
C ARG A 77 -7.67 14.04 -22.37
N SER A 78 -8.12 12.86 -22.84
CA SER A 78 -9.36 12.71 -23.61
C SER A 78 -10.64 12.63 -22.77
N HIS A 79 -10.55 12.68 -21.45
CA HIS A 79 -11.73 12.59 -20.57
C HIS A 79 -12.17 14.00 -20.15
N ASP A 80 -13.46 14.29 -20.34
CA ASP A 80 -14.06 15.56 -19.90
C ASP A 80 -14.28 15.53 -18.37
N THR A 81 -13.48 16.32 -17.66
CA THR A 81 -13.57 16.50 -16.21
C THR A 81 -13.12 17.91 -15.84
N ARG A 82 -13.65 18.44 -14.74
CA ARG A 82 -13.24 19.76 -14.25
C ARG A 82 -11.74 19.78 -13.99
N ARG A 83 -11.05 20.75 -14.58
CA ARG A 83 -9.59 20.88 -14.52
C ARG A 83 -9.18 22.05 -13.64
N ALA A 84 -8.20 21.79 -12.77
CA ALA A 84 -7.58 22.80 -11.92
C ALA A 84 -6.06 22.62 -11.87
N ALA A 85 -5.36 23.66 -11.45
CA ALA A 85 -3.96 23.63 -11.14
C ALA A 85 -3.65 24.62 -10.01
N PHE A 86 -2.84 24.21 -9.06
CA PHE A 86 -2.20 25.10 -8.10
C PHE A 86 -0.93 25.68 -8.71
N THR A 87 -0.63 26.92 -8.37
CA THR A 87 0.74 27.39 -8.45
C THR A 87 1.55 26.81 -7.28
N PRO A 88 2.88 26.71 -7.39
CA PRO A 88 3.71 26.26 -6.28
C PRO A 88 3.47 27.03 -4.98
N ARG A 89 3.28 28.34 -5.06
CA ARG A 89 3.02 29.20 -3.91
C ARG A 89 1.65 28.95 -3.28
N GLU A 90 0.59 28.87 -4.08
CA GLU A 90 -0.76 28.55 -3.57
C GLU A 90 -0.77 27.25 -2.77
N LEU A 91 -0.11 26.20 -3.29
CA LEU A 91 -0.09 24.90 -2.61
C LEU A 91 0.77 24.93 -1.35
N ALA A 92 1.90 25.65 -1.36
CA ALA A 92 2.74 25.80 -0.19
C ALA A 92 1.99 26.57 0.93
N GLU A 93 1.34 27.68 0.61
CA GLU A 93 0.54 28.48 1.56
C GLU A 93 -0.62 27.68 2.14
N LEU A 94 -1.34 26.93 1.28
CA LEU A 94 -2.41 26.05 1.71
C LEU A 94 -1.92 24.98 2.70
N THR A 95 -0.81 24.33 2.38
CA THR A 95 -0.17 23.32 3.24
C THR A 95 0.22 23.89 4.59
N ILE A 96 0.86 25.05 4.62
CA ILE A 96 1.24 25.74 5.87
C ILE A 96 0.02 26.19 6.66
N GLY A 97 -1.02 26.70 5.98
CA GLY A 97 -2.28 27.09 6.62
C GLY A 97 -2.94 25.92 7.36
N PHE A 98 -2.97 24.73 6.75
CA PHE A 98 -3.52 23.50 7.36
C PHE A 98 -2.63 22.98 8.48
N TYR A 99 -1.32 23.00 8.29
CA TYR A 99 -0.36 22.58 9.31
C TYR A 99 -0.44 23.44 10.57
N ARG A 100 -0.47 24.77 10.45
CA ARG A 100 -0.58 25.70 11.58
C ARG A 100 -1.88 25.53 12.37
N ARG A 101 -2.94 25.05 11.72
CA ARG A 101 -4.23 24.74 12.36
C ARG A 101 -4.31 23.32 12.91
N ASN A 102 -3.21 22.55 12.87
CA ASN A 102 -3.12 21.16 13.30
C ASN A 102 -4.09 20.21 12.56
N TYR A 103 -4.47 20.54 11.31
CA TYR A 103 -5.29 19.64 10.49
C TYR A 103 -4.48 18.54 9.85
N ILE A 104 -3.20 18.79 9.57
CA ILE A 104 -2.26 17.86 8.94
C ILE A 104 -0.90 17.90 9.62
N GLU A 105 -0.16 16.81 9.49
CA GLU A 105 1.23 16.66 9.93
C GLU A 105 2.20 16.62 8.75
N GLY A 106 1.68 16.55 7.51
CA GLY A 106 2.49 16.49 6.31
C GLY A 106 1.72 16.66 5.01
N LEU A 107 2.44 16.54 3.91
CA LEU A 107 1.95 16.66 2.54
C LEU A 107 2.22 15.36 1.77
N PHE A 108 1.20 14.85 1.05
CA PHE A 108 1.37 13.87 -0.01
C PHE A 108 1.06 14.55 -1.35
N LEU A 109 2.13 14.81 -2.12
CA LEU A 109 2.06 15.54 -3.37
C LEU A 109 2.19 14.60 -4.56
N SER A 110 1.19 14.60 -5.42
CA SER A 110 1.23 13.99 -6.75
C SER A 110 0.80 15.00 -7.83
N SER A 111 0.78 14.60 -9.09
CA SER A 111 0.36 15.48 -10.18
C SER A 111 -0.06 14.69 -11.41
N GLY A 112 -0.99 15.24 -12.20
CA GLY A 112 -1.06 14.98 -13.63
C GLY A 112 0.17 15.57 -14.31
N VAL A 113 0.48 15.14 -15.53
CA VAL A 113 1.66 15.61 -16.29
C VAL A 113 1.26 16.80 -17.14
N LEU A 114 1.70 18.00 -16.71
CA LEU A 114 1.46 19.25 -17.43
C LEU A 114 2.65 19.53 -18.37
N ARG A 115 2.41 19.68 -19.65
CA ARG A 115 3.43 19.88 -20.71
C ARG A 115 4.41 18.70 -20.83
N SER A 116 5.27 18.48 -19.82
CA SER A 116 6.25 17.39 -19.77
C SER A 116 6.47 16.89 -18.34
N PRO A 117 7.06 15.69 -18.15
CA PRO A 117 7.48 15.21 -16.84
C PRO A 117 8.41 16.19 -16.11
N ASP A 118 9.41 16.73 -16.81
CA ASP A 118 10.39 17.66 -16.23
C ASP A 118 9.72 18.95 -15.77
N TYR A 119 8.96 19.61 -16.66
CA TYR A 119 8.24 20.83 -16.30
C TYR A 119 7.34 20.65 -15.06
N THR A 120 6.62 19.54 -15.01
CA THR A 120 5.74 19.26 -13.87
C THR A 120 6.53 19.02 -12.60
N THR A 121 7.64 18.29 -12.70
CA THR A 121 8.52 18.03 -11.56
C THR A 121 9.19 19.30 -11.04
N GLU A 122 9.57 20.23 -11.93
CA GLU A 122 10.08 21.56 -11.57
C GLU A 122 9.07 22.34 -10.73
N GLN A 123 7.78 22.33 -11.12
CA GLN A 123 6.71 22.97 -10.34
C GLN A 123 6.55 22.32 -8.96
N MET A 124 6.63 20.98 -8.88
CA MET A 124 6.59 20.26 -7.60
C MET A 124 7.80 20.61 -6.73
N ILE A 125 9.00 20.63 -7.31
CA ILE A 125 10.25 21.02 -6.60
C ILE A 125 10.14 22.44 -6.05
N GLU A 126 9.63 23.38 -6.84
CA GLU A 126 9.45 24.76 -6.41
C GLU A 126 8.50 24.85 -5.19
N CYS A 127 7.38 24.14 -5.23
CA CYS A 127 6.46 24.02 -4.08
C CYS A 127 7.19 23.49 -2.82
N LEU A 128 7.96 22.39 -2.98
CA LEU A 128 8.70 21.80 -1.85
C LEU A 128 9.84 22.71 -1.36
N ARG A 129 10.48 23.46 -2.27
CA ARG A 129 11.50 24.45 -1.91
C ARG A 129 10.90 25.58 -1.08
N LEU A 130 9.78 26.15 -1.49
CA LEU A 130 9.04 27.13 -0.71
C LEU A 130 8.71 26.59 0.69
N LEU A 131 8.19 25.36 0.78
CA LEU A 131 7.90 24.73 2.07
C LEU A 131 9.14 24.59 2.94
N ARG A 132 10.23 24.01 2.43
CA ARG A 132 11.43 23.71 3.22
C ARG A 132 12.26 24.96 3.55
N GLN A 133 12.44 25.87 2.61
CA GLN A 133 13.36 27.00 2.74
C GLN A 133 12.67 28.29 3.22
N GLU A 134 11.54 28.66 2.60
CA GLU A 134 10.83 29.90 2.93
C GLU A 134 10.00 29.73 4.21
N TYR A 135 9.12 28.70 4.25
CA TYR A 135 8.24 28.44 5.39
C TYR A 135 8.89 27.62 6.51
N ARG A 136 10.09 27.09 6.30
CA ARG A 136 10.82 26.22 7.25
C ARG A 136 9.98 25.05 7.75
N PHE A 137 9.17 24.48 6.85
CA PHE A 137 8.28 23.38 7.15
C PHE A 137 9.07 22.10 7.43
N ASN A 138 8.96 21.57 8.64
CA ASN A 138 9.61 20.33 9.07
C ASN A 138 8.65 19.14 9.16
N GLY A 139 7.42 19.26 8.59
CA GLY A 139 6.48 18.15 8.50
C GLY A 139 6.88 17.13 7.44
N TYR A 140 6.23 15.96 7.47
CA TYR A 140 6.50 14.88 6.55
C TYR A 140 6.06 15.22 5.11
N ILE A 141 6.92 14.94 4.14
CA ILE A 141 6.62 15.12 2.71
C ILE A 141 6.80 13.81 1.97
N HIS A 142 5.73 13.34 1.36
CA HIS A 142 5.75 12.25 0.38
C HIS A 142 5.48 12.84 -1.02
N ALA A 143 6.44 12.73 -1.92
CA ALA A 143 6.28 13.20 -3.30
C ALA A 143 6.27 12.03 -4.29
N LYS A 144 5.42 12.13 -5.30
CA LYS A 144 5.35 11.18 -6.41
C LYS A 144 6.26 11.63 -7.54
N ALA A 145 7.35 10.93 -7.76
CA ALA A 145 8.21 11.19 -8.90
C ALA A 145 7.52 10.73 -10.20
N ILE A 146 7.49 11.62 -11.17
CA ILE A 146 6.81 11.38 -12.46
C ILE A 146 7.70 10.51 -13.33
N PRO A 147 7.19 9.40 -13.92
CA PRO A 147 7.94 8.61 -14.88
C PRO A 147 8.41 9.45 -16.08
N GLY A 148 9.68 9.32 -16.44
CA GLY A 148 10.29 10.09 -17.53
C GLY A 148 10.94 11.40 -17.10
N THR A 149 10.87 11.77 -15.82
CA THR A 149 11.62 12.92 -15.28
C THR A 149 13.13 12.68 -15.35
N SER A 150 13.88 13.72 -15.67
CA SER A 150 15.35 13.71 -15.71
C SER A 150 15.97 13.34 -14.36
N PRO A 151 17.12 12.65 -14.35
CA PRO A 151 17.78 12.20 -13.11
C PRO A 151 18.08 13.34 -12.14
N GLU A 152 18.44 14.51 -12.65
CA GLU A 152 18.78 15.70 -11.89
C GLU A 152 17.59 16.23 -11.10
N LEU A 153 16.41 16.24 -11.71
CA LEU A 153 15.17 16.67 -11.06
C LEU A 153 14.68 15.62 -10.05
N VAL A 154 14.82 14.32 -10.33
CA VAL A 154 14.52 13.27 -9.34
C VAL A 154 15.44 13.41 -8.12
N GLN A 155 16.71 13.75 -8.33
CA GLN A 155 17.66 14.00 -7.23
C GLN A 155 17.24 15.21 -6.40
N GLN A 156 16.90 16.33 -7.02
CA GLN A 156 16.43 17.53 -6.32
C GLN A 156 15.16 17.25 -5.51
N LEU A 157 14.21 16.54 -6.12
CA LEU A 157 12.96 16.15 -5.46
C LEU A 157 13.23 15.30 -4.20
N GLY A 158 14.17 14.34 -4.28
CA GLY A 158 14.54 13.47 -3.17
C GLY A 158 15.26 14.15 -2.02
N LEU A 159 15.95 15.28 -2.27
CA LEU A 159 16.56 16.10 -1.20
C LEU A 159 15.52 16.91 -0.42
N LEU A 160 14.34 17.15 -0.98
CA LEU A 160 13.27 17.94 -0.37
C LEU A 160 12.18 17.07 0.26
N ALA A 161 12.02 15.82 -0.20
CA ALA A 161 10.99 14.90 0.26
C ALA A 161 11.55 13.85 1.24
N ASP A 162 10.72 13.44 2.19
CA ASP A 162 11.05 12.34 3.11
C ASP A 162 10.87 10.97 2.44
N ARG A 163 9.88 10.83 1.57
CA ARG A 163 9.61 9.62 0.78
C ARG A 163 9.34 9.99 -0.67
N LEU A 164 9.86 9.16 -1.56
CA LEU A 164 9.49 9.17 -2.96
C LEU A 164 8.68 7.94 -3.34
N SER A 165 7.77 8.09 -4.29
CA SER A 165 7.11 6.95 -4.94
C SER A 165 7.13 7.11 -6.45
N VAL A 166 7.34 6.01 -7.15
CA VAL A 166 7.19 5.91 -8.61
C VAL A 166 6.19 4.80 -8.85
N ASN A 167 5.05 5.13 -9.42
CA ASN A 167 4.02 4.11 -9.66
C ASN A 167 4.39 3.20 -10.82
N ILE A 168 4.31 1.89 -10.59
CA ILE A 168 4.47 0.91 -11.67
C ILE A 168 3.19 0.76 -12.48
N GLU A 169 2.06 1.14 -11.91
CA GLU A 169 0.70 1.17 -12.44
C GLU A 169 0.13 -0.22 -12.74
N LEU A 170 0.72 -0.96 -13.66
CA LEU A 170 0.22 -2.26 -14.11
C LEU A 170 1.29 -3.35 -13.99
N PRO A 171 0.88 -4.63 -13.76
CA PRO A 171 1.82 -5.72 -13.50
C PRO A 171 2.68 -6.06 -14.71
N SER A 172 2.08 -6.05 -15.91
CA SER A 172 2.71 -6.49 -17.16
C SER A 172 3.09 -5.33 -18.07
N GLN A 173 4.08 -5.56 -18.92
CA GLN A 173 4.45 -4.60 -19.96
C GLN A 173 3.35 -4.47 -21.01
N GLU A 174 2.70 -5.57 -21.36
CA GLU A 174 1.58 -5.60 -22.31
C GLU A 174 0.41 -4.74 -21.79
N GLY A 175 0.02 -4.95 -20.51
CA GLY A 175 -1.00 -4.13 -19.86
C GLY A 175 -0.64 -2.64 -19.86
N LEU A 176 0.64 -2.32 -19.60
CA LEU A 176 1.11 -0.94 -19.60
C LEU A 176 1.02 -0.31 -21.01
N GLN A 177 1.45 -1.04 -22.05
CA GLN A 177 1.37 -0.56 -23.44
C GLN A 177 -0.08 -0.36 -23.90
N THR A 178 -0.98 -1.25 -23.50
CA THR A 178 -2.39 -1.20 -23.85
C THR A 178 -3.15 -0.08 -23.15
N LEU A 179 -2.96 0.04 -21.83
CA LEU A 179 -3.77 0.93 -20.98
C LEU A 179 -3.09 2.27 -20.67
N ALA A 180 -1.79 2.38 -20.83
CA ALA A 180 -1.02 3.60 -20.57
C ALA A 180 0.06 3.82 -21.66
N PRO A 181 -0.32 4.01 -22.94
CA PRO A 181 0.60 4.02 -24.07
C PRO A 181 1.68 5.12 -23.98
N ASP A 182 1.41 6.20 -23.28
CA ASP A 182 2.37 7.30 -23.06
C ASP A 182 3.43 6.97 -22.00
N LYS A 183 3.32 5.81 -21.31
CA LYS A 183 4.28 5.35 -20.31
C LYS A 183 5.04 4.13 -20.82
N ASN A 184 6.32 4.04 -20.46
CA ASN A 184 7.11 2.85 -20.74
C ASN A 184 7.81 2.35 -19.48
N LYS A 185 8.14 1.05 -19.46
CA LYS A 185 8.76 0.38 -18.33
C LYS A 185 10.08 1.03 -17.91
N GLN A 186 10.89 1.47 -18.86
CA GLN A 186 12.19 2.08 -18.55
C GLN A 186 12.02 3.44 -17.88
N ALA A 187 11.06 4.26 -18.33
CA ALA A 187 10.75 5.56 -17.71
C ALA A 187 10.29 5.41 -16.25
N ILE A 188 9.73 4.27 -15.89
CA ILE A 188 9.32 3.94 -14.51
C ILE A 188 10.50 3.39 -13.70
N LEU A 189 11.25 2.44 -14.25
CA LEU A 189 12.28 1.70 -13.50
C LEU A 189 13.58 2.50 -13.29
N ARG A 190 13.92 3.41 -14.23
CA ARG A 190 15.11 4.27 -14.09
C ARG A 190 15.06 5.17 -12.86
N PRO A 191 13.98 5.95 -12.61
CA PRO A 191 13.86 6.71 -11.36
C PRO A 191 13.90 5.82 -10.12
N MET A 192 13.28 4.63 -10.14
CA MET A 192 13.34 3.70 -9.00
C MET A 192 14.78 3.26 -8.68
N ALA A 193 15.58 2.94 -9.71
CA ALA A 193 16.98 2.60 -9.54
C ALA A 193 17.78 3.78 -8.97
N LEU A 194 17.61 4.98 -9.52
CA LEU A 194 18.26 6.20 -9.04
C LEU A 194 17.93 6.46 -7.57
N ILE A 195 16.65 6.37 -7.19
CA ILE A 195 16.22 6.59 -5.80
C ILE A 195 16.85 5.55 -4.86
N ARG A 196 16.93 4.28 -5.27
CA ARG A 196 17.63 3.22 -4.52
C ARG A 196 19.07 3.59 -4.25
N ASP A 197 19.79 3.96 -5.31
CA ASP A 197 21.25 4.20 -5.25
C ASP A 197 21.55 5.48 -4.45
N ARG A 198 20.81 6.56 -4.67
CA ARG A 198 20.94 7.81 -3.89
C ARG A 198 20.57 7.65 -2.42
N THR A 199 19.52 6.87 -2.12
CA THR A 199 19.16 6.57 -0.71
C THR A 199 20.25 5.74 -0.03
N ALA A 200 20.87 4.80 -0.73
CA ALA A 200 21.99 4.02 -0.19
C ALA A 200 23.24 4.88 0.02
N GLN A 201 23.57 5.70 -0.98
CA GLN A 201 24.68 6.65 -0.90
C GLN A 201 24.52 7.63 0.26
N SER A 202 23.37 8.31 0.37
CA SER A 202 23.09 9.27 1.45
C SER A 202 23.22 8.63 2.84
N LYS A 203 22.79 7.37 3.01
CA LYS A 203 22.97 6.64 4.27
C LYS A 203 24.45 6.37 4.58
N ALA A 204 25.25 6.01 3.60
CA ALA A 204 26.68 5.80 3.77
C ALA A 204 27.42 7.10 4.10
N GLU A 205 27.08 8.19 3.41
CA GLU A 205 27.62 9.53 3.66
C GLU A 205 27.30 10.04 5.06
N LEU A 206 26.07 9.81 5.56
CA LEU A 206 25.68 10.21 6.92
C LEU A 206 26.45 9.49 8.04
N VAL A 207 26.98 8.28 7.76
CA VAL A 207 27.86 7.58 8.70
C VAL A 207 29.21 8.31 8.83
N GLN A 208 29.71 8.88 7.74
CA GLN A 208 31.00 9.56 7.69
C GLN A 208 30.89 11.06 8.04
N TYR A 209 29.82 11.69 7.54
CA TYR A 209 29.62 13.15 7.62
C TYR A 209 28.26 13.47 8.23
N LYS A 210 28.21 13.91 9.48
CA LYS A 210 26.93 14.20 10.22
C LYS A 210 26.02 15.23 9.54
N HIS A 211 26.56 16.08 8.68
CA HIS A 211 25.84 17.15 7.98
C HIS A 211 25.65 16.87 6.48
N ALA A 212 25.90 15.63 6.04
CA ALA A 212 25.64 15.26 4.65
C ALA A 212 24.14 15.46 4.31
N PRO A 213 23.80 15.86 3.08
CA PRO A 213 22.42 16.01 2.65
C PRO A 213 21.65 14.71 2.77
N VAL A 214 20.47 14.79 3.38
CA VAL A 214 19.59 13.63 3.54
C VAL A 214 18.72 13.46 2.31
N PHE A 215 18.78 12.28 1.68
CA PHE A 215 17.98 11.96 0.49
C PHE A 215 16.90 10.93 0.83
N ALA A 216 15.63 11.31 0.68
CA ALA A 216 14.45 10.48 0.87
C ALA A 216 14.60 9.46 2.04
N PRO A 217 14.74 9.90 3.30
CA PRO A 217 15.12 9.06 4.44
C PRO A 217 14.10 7.95 4.72
N ALA A 218 12.82 8.16 4.41
CA ALA A 218 11.78 7.13 4.51
C ALA A 218 11.77 6.16 3.30
N GLY A 219 12.70 6.33 2.35
CA GLY A 219 12.88 5.46 1.20
C GLY A 219 11.82 5.62 0.12
N GLN A 220 11.64 4.58 -0.68
CA GLN A 220 10.70 4.61 -1.80
C GLN A 220 9.59 3.57 -1.70
N SER A 221 8.49 3.83 -2.38
CA SER A 221 7.35 2.95 -2.55
C SER A 221 6.82 2.99 -3.98
N THR A 222 5.91 2.07 -4.30
CA THR A 222 5.20 2.04 -5.59
C THR A 222 3.73 1.69 -5.39
N GLN A 223 2.93 1.92 -6.42
CA GLN A 223 1.53 1.51 -6.48
C GLN A 223 1.27 0.72 -7.74
N LEU A 224 0.40 -0.28 -7.61
CA LEU A 224 -0.03 -1.22 -8.63
C LEU A 224 -1.55 -1.30 -8.64
N ILE A 225 -2.16 -1.23 -9.83
CA ILE A 225 -3.60 -1.40 -10.02
C ILE A 225 -3.90 -2.89 -10.20
N VAL A 226 -4.87 -3.40 -9.44
CA VAL A 226 -5.30 -4.80 -9.45
C VAL A 226 -6.66 -4.93 -10.09
N GLY A 227 -6.79 -5.80 -11.09
CA GLY A 227 -8.06 -6.07 -11.75
C GLY A 227 -8.41 -5.17 -12.94
N ALA A 228 -7.52 -4.26 -13.34
CA ALA A 228 -7.65 -3.55 -14.63
C ALA A 228 -7.20 -4.43 -15.81
N THR A 229 -6.36 -5.42 -15.56
CA THR A 229 -5.83 -6.39 -16.51
C THR A 229 -6.11 -7.81 -16.02
N ARG A 230 -5.88 -8.80 -16.88
CA ARG A 230 -6.04 -10.24 -16.56
C ARG A 230 -4.82 -10.86 -15.89
N ASP A 231 -3.90 -10.05 -15.39
CA ASP A 231 -2.72 -10.54 -14.69
C ASP A 231 -3.12 -11.35 -13.45
N THR A 232 -2.45 -12.49 -13.25
CA THR A 232 -2.69 -13.38 -12.10
C THR A 232 -2.04 -12.84 -10.83
N ASP A 233 -2.50 -13.29 -9.65
CA ASP A 233 -1.89 -12.95 -8.37
C ASP A 233 -0.45 -13.46 -8.28
N ARG A 234 -0.17 -14.62 -8.89
CA ARG A 234 1.20 -15.15 -9.02
C ARG A 234 2.11 -14.17 -9.73
N HIS A 235 1.70 -13.62 -10.88
CA HIS A 235 2.48 -12.63 -11.60
C HIS A 235 2.71 -11.37 -10.77
N ILE A 236 1.67 -10.87 -10.10
CA ILE A 236 1.73 -9.70 -9.22
C ILE A 236 2.71 -9.93 -8.07
N LEU A 237 2.69 -11.10 -7.42
CA LEU A 237 3.59 -11.41 -6.30
C LEU A 237 5.04 -11.56 -6.73
N HIS A 238 5.31 -12.22 -7.85
CA HIS A 238 6.67 -12.33 -8.40
C HIS A 238 7.25 -10.96 -8.76
N LEU A 239 6.41 -10.09 -9.36
CA LEU A 239 6.80 -8.71 -9.60
C LEU A 239 7.09 -7.97 -8.29
N THR A 240 6.22 -8.09 -7.30
CA THR A 240 6.36 -7.47 -5.99
C THR A 240 7.66 -7.89 -5.30
N GLU A 241 7.94 -9.20 -5.25
CA GLU A 241 9.18 -9.72 -4.67
C GLU A 241 10.42 -9.17 -5.39
N SER A 242 10.39 -9.16 -6.74
CA SER A 242 11.47 -8.60 -7.56
C SER A 242 11.69 -7.11 -7.28
N LEU A 243 10.62 -6.34 -7.07
CA LEU A 243 10.70 -4.93 -6.74
C LEU A 243 11.33 -4.70 -5.36
N TYR A 244 10.99 -5.48 -4.35
CA TYR A 244 11.63 -5.42 -3.04
C TYR A 244 13.13 -5.74 -3.13
N GLN A 245 13.50 -6.80 -3.82
CA GLN A 245 14.88 -7.24 -3.95
C GLN A 245 15.73 -6.26 -4.77
N LYS A 246 15.26 -5.86 -5.97
CA LYS A 246 16.03 -5.06 -6.91
C LYS A 246 16.07 -3.58 -6.57
N TYR A 247 14.96 -3.02 -6.08
CA TYR A 247 14.83 -1.57 -5.85
C TYR A 247 14.76 -1.18 -4.38
N ARG A 248 14.83 -2.14 -3.45
CA ARG A 248 14.78 -1.92 -2.00
C ARG A 248 13.58 -1.09 -1.58
N LEU A 249 12.43 -1.35 -2.20
CA LEU A 249 11.18 -0.68 -1.86
C LEU A 249 10.83 -0.89 -0.39
N LYS A 250 10.21 0.10 0.22
CA LYS A 250 9.63 -0.02 1.57
C LYS A 250 8.25 -0.63 1.52
N ARG A 251 7.49 -0.38 0.45
CA ARG A 251 6.16 -0.94 0.26
C ARG A 251 5.74 -0.93 -1.21
N VAL A 252 5.01 -1.96 -1.60
CA VAL A 252 4.15 -1.99 -2.79
C VAL A 252 2.72 -1.78 -2.32
N PHE A 253 2.03 -0.80 -2.89
CA PHE A 253 0.62 -0.56 -2.64
C PHE A 253 -0.19 -1.20 -3.77
N TYR A 254 -1.19 -1.99 -3.40
CA TYR A 254 -2.18 -2.53 -4.31
C TYR A 254 -3.41 -1.63 -4.27
N SER A 255 -4.02 -1.40 -5.42
CA SER A 255 -5.24 -0.62 -5.53
C SER A 255 -6.22 -1.38 -6.42
N ALA A 256 -7.31 -1.85 -5.85
CA ALA A 256 -8.39 -2.44 -6.62
C ALA A 256 -8.87 -1.44 -7.68
N TYR A 257 -8.95 -1.89 -8.92
CA TYR A 257 -9.46 -1.05 -10.01
C TYR A 257 -10.92 -0.70 -9.76
N VAL A 258 -11.20 0.60 -9.74
CA VAL A 258 -12.56 1.12 -9.69
C VAL A 258 -12.94 1.57 -11.10
N PRO A 259 -13.94 0.97 -11.74
CA PRO A 259 -14.42 1.38 -13.04
C PRO A 259 -15.03 2.79 -12.97
N VAL A 260 -14.37 3.75 -13.57
CA VAL A 260 -14.80 5.18 -13.57
C VAL A 260 -14.88 5.76 -14.98
N VAL A 261 -14.47 4.97 -15.96
CA VAL A 261 -14.41 5.34 -17.37
C VAL A 261 -14.85 4.15 -18.19
N GLU A 262 -15.81 4.38 -19.10
CA GLU A 262 -16.19 3.37 -20.07
C GLU A 262 -15.10 3.22 -21.15
N ASN A 263 -14.61 1.98 -21.28
CA ASN A 263 -13.60 1.66 -22.29
C ASN A 263 -13.61 0.14 -22.56
N ALA A 264 -13.60 -0.25 -23.83
CA ALA A 264 -13.65 -1.66 -24.24
C ALA A 264 -12.45 -2.51 -23.75
N LEU A 265 -11.34 -1.89 -23.36
CA LEU A 265 -10.13 -2.55 -22.85
C LEU A 265 -10.13 -2.70 -21.32
N LEU A 266 -11.15 -2.21 -20.64
CA LEU A 266 -11.26 -2.19 -19.18
C LEU A 266 -12.54 -2.92 -18.74
N PRO A 267 -12.61 -3.40 -17.50
CA PRO A 267 -13.86 -3.89 -16.92
C PRO A 267 -14.98 -2.85 -17.03
N SER A 268 -16.20 -3.33 -17.29
CA SER A 268 -17.40 -2.48 -17.41
C SER A 268 -17.67 -1.67 -16.14
N LEU A 269 -18.41 -0.56 -16.26
CA LEU A 269 -18.74 0.32 -15.13
C LEU A 269 -19.50 -0.39 -14.01
N ASP A 270 -20.25 -1.46 -14.34
CA ASP A 270 -20.99 -2.28 -13.37
C ASP A 270 -20.11 -3.28 -12.62
N THR A 271 -18.85 -3.45 -13.03
CA THR A 271 -17.91 -4.39 -12.39
C THR A 271 -17.53 -3.88 -11.00
N LYS A 272 -17.80 -4.72 -10.00
CA LYS A 272 -17.41 -4.39 -8.61
C LYS A 272 -15.88 -4.42 -8.47
N PRO A 273 -15.28 -3.41 -7.81
CA PRO A 273 -13.84 -3.42 -7.53
C PRO A 273 -13.42 -4.70 -6.81
N PRO A 274 -12.29 -5.32 -7.17
CA PRO A 274 -11.84 -6.59 -6.57
C PRO A 274 -11.18 -6.38 -5.21
N LEU A 275 -11.92 -5.83 -4.24
CA LEU A 275 -11.42 -5.47 -2.91
C LEU A 275 -10.90 -6.69 -2.12
N LEU A 276 -11.53 -7.85 -2.27
CA LEU A 276 -11.05 -9.08 -1.61
C LEU A 276 -9.70 -9.52 -2.18
N ARG A 277 -9.52 -9.42 -3.50
CA ARG A 277 -8.25 -9.73 -4.16
C ARG A 277 -7.14 -8.77 -3.70
N GLU A 278 -7.43 -7.48 -3.65
CA GLU A 278 -6.53 -6.48 -3.07
C GLU A 278 -6.13 -6.85 -1.64
N HIS A 279 -7.11 -7.19 -0.81
CA HIS A 279 -6.87 -7.59 0.58
C HIS A 279 -5.98 -8.85 0.67
N ARG A 280 -6.21 -9.87 -0.16
CA ARG A 280 -5.38 -11.08 -0.20
C ARG A 280 -3.94 -10.78 -0.64
N LEU A 281 -3.77 -9.91 -1.61
CA LEU A 281 -2.44 -9.45 -2.03
C LEU A 281 -1.70 -8.70 -0.90
N TYR A 282 -2.37 -7.85 -0.13
CA TYR A 282 -1.77 -7.23 1.06
C TYR A 282 -1.39 -8.25 2.13
N GLN A 283 -2.20 -9.29 2.35
CA GLN A 283 -1.86 -10.37 3.27
C GLN A 283 -0.64 -11.15 2.77
N ALA A 284 -0.57 -11.46 1.48
CA ALA A 284 0.57 -12.14 0.87
C ALA A 284 1.84 -11.28 0.90
N ASP A 285 1.76 -9.97 0.62
CA ASP A 285 2.85 -9.02 0.79
C ASP A 285 3.44 -9.07 2.21
N TRP A 286 2.57 -9.18 3.22
CA TRP A 286 2.99 -9.34 4.59
C TRP A 286 3.77 -10.63 4.83
N LEU A 287 3.37 -11.74 4.19
CA LEU A 287 4.09 -13.02 4.26
C LEU A 287 5.47 -12.95 3.62
N LEU A 288 5.60 -12.29 2.46
CA LEU A 288 6.89 -12.06 1.80
C LEU A 288 7.85 -11.24 2.68
N ARG A 289 7.35 -10.19 3.32
CA ARG A 289 8.19 -9.23 4.03
C ARG A 289 8.60 -9.66 5.45
N PHE A 290 7.77 -10.41 6.15
CA PHE A 290 7.95 -10.65 7.58
C PHE A 290 7.95 -12.11 8.00
N TYR A 291 7.54 -13.03 7.12
CA TYR A 291 7.44 -14.45 7.44
C TYR A 291 8.43 -15.32 6.66
N GLY A 292 9.22 -14.71 5.78
CA GLY A 292 10.21 -15.43 4.98
C GLY A 292 9.63 -16.30 3.87
N PHE A 293 8.37 -16.07 3.48
CA PHE A 293 7.82 -16.72 2.29
C PHE A 293 8.41 -16.11 1.01
N LYS A 294 8.49 -16.93 -0.03
CA LYS A 294 8.80 -16.50 -1.40
C LYS A 294 7.53 -16.53 -2.26
N ALA A 295 7.50 -15.71 -3.30
CA ALA A 295 6.33 -15.64 -4.18
C ALA A 295 6.00 -17.01 -4.79
N GLN A 296 7.01 -17.76 -5.22
CA GLN A 296 6.88 -19.10 -5.80
C GLN A 296 6.37 -20.18 -4.82
N GLU A 297 6.46 -19.94 -3.50
CA GLU A 297 5.92 -20.85 -2.48
C GLU A 297 4.43 -20.63 -2.27
N LEU A 298 3.96 -19.37 -2.43
CA LEU A 298 2.57 -19.00 -2.16
C LEU A 298 1.62 -19.35 -3.29
N LEU A 299 2.08 -19.24 -4.53
CA LEU A 299 1.29 -19.51 -5.73
C LEU A 299 2.17 -20.16 -6.80
N ASP A 300 1.61 -21.17 -7.48
CA ASP A 300 2.22 -21.94 -8.56
C ASP A 300 1.41 -21.83 -9.88
N GLU A 301 1.73 -22.64 -10.87
CA GLU A 301 1.03 -22.66 -12.15
C GLU A 301 -0.34 -23.30 -12.07
N ALA A 302 -0.52 -24.25 -11.18
CA ALA A 302 -1.82 -24.91 -10.96
C ALA A 302 -2.78 -24.02 -10.16
N HIS A 303 -2.23 -23.16 -9.29
CA HIS A 303 -2.99 -22.23 -8.45
C HIS A 303 -2.43 -20.81 -8.61
N PRO A 304 -2.72 -20.14 -9.76
CA PRO A 304 -2.13 -18.84 -10.07
C PRO A 304 -2.76 -17.67 -9.30
N ASP A 305 -3.94 -17.87 -8.72
CA ASP A 305 -4.68 -16.85 -7.98
C ASP A 305 -5.06 -17.34 -6.58
N PHE A 306 -5.12 -16.43 -5.62
CA PHE A 306 -5.56 -16.75 -4.26
C PHE A 306 -7.03 -17.11 -4.20
N ASN A 307 -7.36 -18.08 -3.34
CA ASN A 307 -8.74 -18.29 -2.96
C ASN A 307 -9.28 -17.05 -2.22
N PRO A 308 -10.32 -16.38 -2.74
CA PRO A 308 -10.85 -15.17 -2.11
C PRO A 308 -11.43 -15.42 -0.71
N LEU A 309 -11.86 -16.66 -0.41
CA LEU A 309 -12.46 -17.04 0.86
C LEU A 309 -11.46 -17.39 1.95
N LEU A 310 -10.18 -17.63 1.60
CA LEU A 310 -9.12 -18.01 2.55
C LEU A 310 -8.04 -16.95 2.63
N ASP A 311 -7.43 -16.77 3.79
CA ASP A 311 -6.20 -15.99 3.82
C ASP A 311 -5.04 -16.76 3.14
N PRO A 312 -4.07 -16.07 2.53
CA PRO A 312 -3.00 -16.71 1.76
C PRO A 312 -2.20 -17.75 2.54
N LYS A 313 -2.03 -17.57 3.85
CA LYS A 313 -1.30 -18.53 4.68
C LYS A 313 -2.10 -19.79 4.95
N CYS A 314 -3.42 -19.67 5.14
CA CYS A 314 -4.32 -20.82 5.23
C CYS A 314 -4.39 -21.56 3.89
N HIS A 315 -4.50 -20.83 2.78
CA HIS A 315 -4.48 -21.42 1.43
C HIS A 315 -3.20 -22.23 1.21
N TRP A 316 -2.04 -21.61 1.47
CA TRP A 316 -0.76 -22.29 1.38
C TRP A 316 -0.68 -23.57 2.22
N ALA A 317 -1.11 -23.51 3.49
CA ALA A 317 -1.09 -24.64 4.39
C ALA A 317 -1.99 -25.80 3.93
N LEU A 318 -3.13 -25.49 3.29
CA LEU A 318 -4.00 -26.52 2.70
C LEU A 318 -3.40 -27.19 1.47
N CYS A 319 -2.58 -26.45 0.68
CA CYS A 319 -1.84 -27.01 -0.45
C CYS A 319 -0.60 -27.82 -0.02
N HIS A 320 -0.16 -27.67 1.24
CA HIS A 320 1.05 -28.30 1.79
C HIS A 320 0.76 -29.08 3.08
N LEU A 321 -0.34 -29.84 3.09
CA LEU A 321 -0.76 -30.60 4.28
C LEU A 321 0.25 -31.65 4.74
N GLU A 322 1.16 -32.06 3.86
CA GLU A 322 2.27 -32.99 4.20
C GLU A 322 3.24 -32.40 5.23
N GLN A 323 3.28 -31.06 5.38
CA GLN A 323 4.11 -30.38 6.39
C GLN A 323 3.39 -30.27 7.74
N PHE A 324 2.15 -30.68 7.82
CA PHE A 324 1.30 -30.54 9.02
C PHE A 324 0.82 -31.89 9.54
N PRO A 325 0.48 -32.00 10.84
CA PRO A 325 0.53 -30.95 11.86
C PRO A 325 1.93 -30.68 12.41
N VAL A 326 2.18 -29.44 12.81
CA VAL A 326 3.46 -28.99 13.39
C VAL A 326 3.44 -29.17 14.92
N GLU A 327 4.46 -29.85 15.47
CA GLU A 327 4.61 -30.00 16.91
C GLU A 327 5.21 -28.73 17.54
N ILE A 328 4.39 -27.98 18.27
CA ILE A 328 4.73 -26.67 18.87
C ILE A 328 5.94 -26.73 19.80
N ARG A 329 6.10 -27.84 20.52
CA ARG A 329 7.19 -28.00 21.50
C ARG A 329 8.56 -28.19 20.85
N LYS A 330 8.62 -28.60 19.58
CA LYS A 330 9.88 -28.98 18.88
C LYS A 330 10.20 -28.09 17.70
N ALA A 331 9.18 -27.62 16.95
CA ALA A 331 9.36 -26.90 15.70
C ALA A 331 10.27 -25.66 15.86
N ASP A 332 11.12 -25.40 14.89
CA ASP A 332 11.94 -24.21 14.83
C ASP A 332 11.09 -22.95 14.54
N LEU A 333 11.75 -21.79 14.58
CA LEU A 333 11.06 -20.51 14.35
C LEU A 333 10.47 -20.42 12.94
N GLU A 334 11.19 -20.92 11.95
CA GLU A 334 10.80 -20.86 10.55
C GLU A 334 9.57 -21.73 10.28
N THR A 335 9.57 -22.96 10.80
CA THR A 335 8.42 -23.87 10.72
C THR A 335 7.19 -23.29 11.45
N LEU A 336 7.37 -22.66 12.62
CA LEU A 336 6.28 -22.00 13.34
C LEU A 336 5.69 -20.84 12.53
N LEU A 337 6.50 -20.10 11.78
CA LEU A 337 6.04 -19.02 10.90
C LEU A 337 5.21 -19.53 9.72
N ARG A 338 5.30 -20.80 9.35
CA ARG A 338 4.47 -21.43 8.31
C ARG A 338 3.05 -21.76 8.82
N VAL A 339 2.86 -21.91 10.12
CA VAL A 339 1.56 -22.29 10.70
C VAL A 339 0.56 -21.14 10.64
N PRO A 340 -0.65 -21.34 10.03
CA PRO A 340 -1.74 -20.37 10.10
C PRO A 340 -2.08 -19.96 11.53
N GLY A 341 -2.30 -18.67 11.75
CA GLY A 341 -2.59 -18.14 13.11
C GLY A 341 -1.38 -17.88 14.00
N ILE A 342 -0.16 -18.26 13.60
CA ILE A 342 1.09 -17.95 14.31
C ILE A 342 1.83 -16.83 13.57
N GLY A 343 2.03 -15.70 14.22
CA GLY A 343 2.78 -14.56 13.71
C GLY A 343 4.20 -14.48 14.25
N PRO A 344 5.05 -13.56 13.75
CA PRO A 344 6.46 -13.45 14.18
C PRO A 344 6.63 -13.21 15.68
N VAL A 345 5.73 -12.45 16.30
CA VAL A 345 5.76 -12.21 17.75
C VAL A 345 5.37 -13.47 18.50
N SER A 346 4.28 -14.13 18.09
CA SER A 346 3.80 -15.37 18.73
C SER A 346 4.80 -16.50 18.57
N ALA A 347 5.41 -16.66 17.40
CA ALA A 347 6.44 -17.69 17.16
C ALA A 347 7.65 -17.51 18.11
N ARG A 348 8.16 -16.29 18.25
CA ARG A 348 9.25 -15.99 19.21
C ARG A 348 8.86 -16.26 20.65
N ARG A 349 7.64 -15.88 21.05
CA ARG A 349 7.11 -16.17 22.41
C ARG A 349 6.99 -17.68 22.66
N ILE A 350 6.52 -18.45 21.68
CA ILE A 350 6.47 -19.93 21.77
C ILE A 350 7.87 -20.49 21.99
N VAL A 351 8.85 -20.10 21.18
CA VAL A 351 10.25 -20.58 21.30
C VAL A 351 10.85 -20.23 22.67
N SER A 352 10.53 -19.07 23.22
CA SER A 352 10.96 -18.68 24.57
C SER A 352 10.25 -19.46 25.66
N ALA A 353 8.91 -19.51 25.62
CA ALA A 353 8.10 -20.10 26.68
C ALA A 353 8.30 -21.62 26.84
N ARG A 354 8.45 -22.37 25.75
CA ARG A 354 8.66 -23.84 25.78
C ARG A 354 9.97 -24.28 26.43
N ARG A 355 10.93 -23.35 26.60
CA ARG A 355 12.19 -23.62 27.32
C ARG A 355 11.98 -23.70 28.83
N GLN A 356 10.91 -23.08 29.34
CA GLN A 356 10.59 -22.97 30.75
C GLN A 356 9.56 -24.02 31.19
N THR A 357 8.52 -24.22 30.36
CA THR A 357 7.41 -25.14 30.68
C THR A 357 6.91 -25.87 29.43
N PRO A 358 6.44 -27.10 29.54
CA PRO A 358 5.77 -27.81 28.44
C PRO A 358 4.45 -27.09 28.09
N LEU A 359 4.38 -26.53 26.88
CA LEU A 359 3.18 -25.82 26.41
C LEU A 359 2.01 -26.79 26.13
N ARG A 360 0.78 -26.30 26.39
CA ARG A 360 -0.49 -26.95 26.01
C ARG A 360 -1.21 -26.09 24.96
N LEU A 361 -2.21 -26.63 24.26
CA LEU A 361 -3.00 -25.89 23.29
C LEU A 361 -3.68 -24.66 23.89
N GLU A 362 -4.12 -24.76 25.16
CA GLU A 362 -4.80 -23.71 25.92
C GLU A 362 -3.87 -22.53 26.26
N ASP A 363 -2.56 -22.74 26.24
CA ASP A 363 -1.58 -21.68 26.52
C ASP A 363 -1.28 -20.80 25.29
N LEU A 364 -1.52 -21.31 24.08
CA LEU A 364 -1.18 -20.64 22.83
C LEU A 364 -1.86 -19.25 22.65
N PRO A 365 -3.14 -19.04 23.03
CA PRO A 365 -3.76 -17.72 22.98
C PRO A 365 -3.03 -16.66 23.83
N LYS A 366 -2.52 -17.03 25.00
CA LYS A 366 -1.75 -16.14 25.90
C LYS A 366 -0.42 -15.69 25.27
N LEU A 367 0.11 -16.49 24.33
CA LEU A 367 1.29 -16.16 23.55
C LEU A 367 0.97 -15.33 22.29
N GLY A 368 -0.32 -15.03 22.05
CA GLY A 368 -0.79 -14.24 20.92
C GLY A 368 -1.08 -15.06 19.66
N VAL A 369 -1.23 -16.38 19.79
CA VAL A 369 -1.62 -17.26 18.69
C VAL A 369 -3.13 -17.13 18.41
N VAL A 370 -3.50 -17.00 17.15
CA VAL A 370 -4.91 -17.06 16.71
C VAL A 370 -5.36 -18.53 16.68
N LEU A 371 -5.72 -19.06 17.86
CA LEU A 371 -5.97 -20.50 18.04
C LEU A 371 -7.08 -21.02 17.12
N LYS A 372 -8.09 -20.20 16.80
CA LYS A 372 -9.17 -20.59 15.88
C LYS A 372 -8.65 -21.05 14.51
N ARG A 373 -7.47 -20.58 14.07
CA ARG A 373 -6.81 -21.01 12.82
C ARG A 373 -5.74 -22.07 13.14
N ALA A 374 -4.86 -21.81 14.12
CA ALA A 374 -3.72 -22.65 14.42
C ALA A 374 -4.10 -24.08 14.84
N GLN A 375 -5.23 -24.26 15.53
CA GLN A 375 -5.70 -25.56 16.04
C GLN A 375 -5.82 -26.66 14.98
N PHE A 376 -5.97 -26.30 13.72
CA PHE A 376 -6.07 -27.24 12.61
C PHE A 376 -4.72 -27.75 12.12
N PHE A 377 -3.63 -27.08 12.48
CA PHE A 377 -2.30 -27.27 11.91
C PHE A 377 -1.22 -27.58 12.93
N VAL A 378 -1.58 -27.74 14.22
CA VAL A 378 -0.59 -27.95 15.27
C VAL A 378 -0.90 -29.14 16.16
N THR A 379 0.17 -29.68 16.76
CA THR A 379 0.12 -30.58 17.91
C THR A 379 0.87 -29.99 19.09
N CYS A 380 0.46 -30.36 20.29
CA CYS A 380 1.16 -30.08 21.54
C CYS A 380 1.37 -31.39 22.30
N GLY A 381 2.62 -31.88 22.36
CA GLY A 381 2.93 -33.18 22.96
C GLY A 381 2.30 -34.35 22.21
N GLY A 382 2.29 -34.27 20.88
CA GLY A 382 1.73 -35.28 19.98
C GLY A 382 0.19 -35.29 19.91
N ARG A 383 -0.50 -34.36 20.58
CA ARG A 383 -1.98 -34.32 20.61
C ARG A 383 -2.50 -33.14 19.78
N MET A 384 -3.41 -33.44 18.88
CA MET A 384 -4.24 -32.44 18.18
C MET A 384 -5.53 -32.15 18.98
N ARG A 385 -6.26 -31.15 18.53
CA ARG A 385 -7.62 -30.91 19.02
C ARG A 385 -8.51 -32.16 18.77
N PRO A 386 -9.23 -32.66 19.80
CA PRO A 386 -10.12 -33.81 19.65
C PRO A 386 -11.20 -33.55 18.58
N GLY A 387 -11.57 -34.61 17.85
CA GLY A 387 -12.66 -34.55 16.85
C GLY A 387 -12.32 -33.89 15.54
N LEU A 388 -11.04 -33.59 15.26
CA LEU A 388 -10.61 -32.97 14.01
C LEU A 388 -10.34 -34.04 12.94
N HIS A 389 -11.07 -33.97 11.84
CA HIS A 389 -10.73 -34.75 10.62
C HIS A 389 -9.69 -34.00 9.78
N PHE A 390 -8.47 -34.52 9.76
CA PHE A 390 -7.35 -33.91 9.04
C PHE A 390 -7.38 -34.30 7.55
N SER A 391 -8.23 -33.60 6.78
CA SER A 391 -8.26 -33.69 5.31
C SER A 391 -8.43 -32.30 4.71
N ALA A 392 -7.84 -32.08 3.53
CA ALA A 392 -7.90 -30.80 2.83
C ALA A 392 -9.34 -30.30 2.66
N ALA A 393 -10.25 -31.17 2.22
CA ALA A 393 -11.64 -30.81 1.96
C ALA A 393 -12.40 -30.40 3.25
N THR A 394 -12.13 -31.08 4.37
CA THR A 394 -12.79 -30.78 5.65
C THR A 394 -12.22 -29.49 6.24
N LEU A 395 -10.91 -29.34 6.22
CA LEU A 395 -10.23 -28.15 6.73
C LEU A 395 -10.59 -26.90 5.92
N SER A 396 -10.65 -26.98 4.56
CA SER A 396 -11.07 -25.89 3.71
C SER A 396 -12.47 -25.39 4.09
N ARG A 397 -13.45 -26.30 4.16
CA ARG A 397 -14.84 -25.95 4.53
C ARG A 397 -14.92 -25.26 5.91
N GLN A 398 -14.18 -25.76 6.89
CA GLN A 398 -14.19 -25.19 8.23
C GLN A 398 -13.55 -23.80 8.26
N LEU A 399 -12.41 -23.61 7.57
CA LEU A 399 -11.73 -22.35 7.49
C LEU A 399 -12.54 -21.30 6.69
N GLU A 400 -13.15 -21.71 5.57
CA GLU A 400 -14.02 -20.82 4.79
C GLU A 400 -15.26 -20.37 5.57
N ALA A 401 -15.89 -21.28 6.31
CA ALA A 401 -17.02 -20.92 7.17
C ALA A 401 -16.65 -19.90 8.24
N MET A 402 -15.43 -20.00 8.79
CA MET A 402 -14.90 -19.05 9.78
C MET A 402 -14.59 -17.69 9.17
N GLU A 403 -14.06 -17.66 7.95
CA GLU A 403 -13.69 -16.41 7.26
C GLU A 403 -14.92 -15.63 6.76
N ARG A 404 -16.00 -16.30 6.35
CA ARG A 404 -17.26 -15.65 5.92
C ARG A 404 -17.84 -14.69 6.96
N GLY A 405 -17.63 -14.97 8.25
CA GLY A 405 -18.01 -14.06 9.35
C GLY A 405 -17.05 -12.90 9.59
N GLN A 406 -15.89 -12.85 8.89
CA GLN A 406 -14.81 -11.87 9.10
C GLN A 406 -14.47 -11.03 7.87
N LEU A 407 -15.12 -11.28 6.73
CA LEU A 407 -14.89 -10.46 5.53
C LEU A 407 -15.32 -9.02 5.82
N PRO A 408 -14.50 -8.02 5.45
CA PRO A 408 -14.91 -6.62 5.55
C PRO A 408 -16.18 -6.42 4.72
N PRO A 409 -17.10 -5.51 5.14
CA PRO A 409 -18.24 -5.17 4.32
C PRO A 409 -17.76 -4.79 2.92
N GLN A 410 -18.45 -5.25 1.88
CA GLN A 410 -18.11 -5.00 0.47
C GLN A 410 -18.10 -3.50 0.09
N GLU A 411 -18.41 -2.62 1.03
CA GLU A 411 -18.55 -1.18 0.84
C GLU A 411 -17.47 -0.39 1.61
N CYS A 412 -16.21 -0.57 1.27
CA CYS A 412 -15.22 0.48 1.52
C CYS A 412 -15.09 1.35 0.26
N ARG A 413 -16.15 2.05 -0.12
CA ARG A 413 -16.03 3.23 -0.97
C ARG A 413 -15.31 4.31 -0.16
N GLN A 414 -14.20 4.79 -0.68
CA GLN A 414 -13.69 6.09 -0.31
C GLN A 414 -14.70 7.09 -0.88
N LEU A 415 -15.66 7.52 -0.05
CA LEU A 415 -16.66 8.47 -0.48
C LEU A 415 -16.01 9.80 -0.80
N SER A 416 -16.37 10.37 -1.94
CA SER A 416 -16.20 11.78 -2.25
C SER A 416 -16.96 12.63 -1.21
N LEU A 417 -16.46 13.82 -0.95
CA LEU A 417 -17.14 14.82 -0.10
C LEU A 417 -18.53 15.20 -0.60
N PHE A 418 -18.83 14.90 -1.85
CA PHE A 418 -20.05 15.27 -2.54
C PHE A 418 -21.10 14.16 -2.63
N ASP A 419 -20.81 12.95 -2.10
CA ASP A 419 -21.77 11.84 -2.06
C ASP A 419 -22.71 11.89 -0.82
N ALA A 420 -22.70 12.98 -0.06
CA ALA A 420 -23.63 13.26 1.03
C ALA A 420 -24.60 14.34 0.60
N GLY A 421 -25.56 13.99 -0.26
CA GLY A 421 -26.77 14.72 -0.53
C GLY A 421 -27.95 14.10 0.22
#